data_530927b4164cc763917d9ec780a54145
#
_entry.id   530927b4164cc763917d9ec780a54145
#
_cell.length_a   1.000
_cell.length_b   1.000
_cell.length_c   1.000
_cell.angle_alpha   90.00
_cell.angle_beta   90.00
_cell.angle_gamma   90.00
#
_symmetry.space_group_name_H-M   'P 1'
#
loop_
_entity.id
_entity.type
_entity.pdbx_description
1 polymer ?
#
loop_
_entity_poly.entity_id
_entity_poly.type
_entity_poly.pdbx_seq_one_letter_code
_entity_poly.pdbx_strand_id
1 'polypeptide(L)'
;MFFNPYALESKKKPSIHQDTLKLFNTYLKNDLQTICFEISRKMAEVIALRAKDRLKSEKPELCNKITAYRAGYTVDERKKIEDDLKSGKIKGIVTTNALELGINIGSLDSVIISGYPGTLISTWQQAGRAGRRNQESIITMLAFENPLDQYFMKHPEVFFNKTHEHAIIDLNNQQILRGHLKCAAYEIPLKLGEIESFGFDDEGIVIDEISDLETEGIVKYKDNQWVYNDIELLKQDKSPNFEVNLSDVRSEPYKVFNDHKFLEEMSEKQAFREAHENAVLIHNGETYLVRKLDIQERRVYVKKKNLNYYTQALKEVDVKLLKKEKEENIGDIKLSYGSLNVTEKYDRYNTITFSKISSSKKLNLPPLNFKTKGFWFTIPYDIRQHLEETLVTSEKFKDVFMGCLQGVENVMLSVAPFHVMCDTYDLGGVTKNMHEDTLNATIFIYDGFEGGVGLTNKAYKLFKDIVKMSYELVRDCDCDNGCPACIYSSQQQSDDKHLNKEGTLIILKHLYEIISNN
;
A
#
# COMPACT_ATOMS: atom_id res chain seq x y z
N MET A 1 7.74 -22.21 7.83
CA MET A 1 6.48 -23.00 7.61
C MET A 1 5.52 -22.14 6.82
N PHE A 2 4.98 -22.65 5.71
CA PHE A 2 3.85 -22.03 5.00
C PHE A 2 2.56 -22.68 5.46
N PHE A 3 1.56 -21.88 5.80
CA PHE A 3 0.26 -22.37 6.22
C PHE A 3 -0.85 -21.69 5.39
N ASN A 4 -1.60 -22.50 4.64
CA ASN A 4 -2.72 -22.05 3.84
C ASN A 4 -4.05 -22.48 4.47
N PRO A 5 -4.77 -21.57 5.16
CA PRO A 5 -6.07 -21.90 5.75
C PRO A 5 -7.12 -22.30 4.71
N TYR A 6 -6.97 -21.86 3.47
CA TYR A 6 -7.94 -22.06 2.39
C TYR A 6 -7.77 -23.39 1.66
N ALA A 7 -6.64 -24.06 1.86
CA ALA A 7 -6.42 -25.43 1.35
C ALA A 7 -7.11 -26.51 2.21
N LEU A 8 -7.67 -26.15 3.36
CA LEU A 8 -8.37 -27.09 4.23
C LEU A 8 -9.83 -27.18 3.84
N GLU A 9 -10.34 -28.39 3.59
CA GLU A 9 -11.76 -28.63 3.41
C GLU A 9 -12.52 -28.30 4.70
N SER A 10 -13.12 -27.12 4.75
CA SER A 10 -13.86 -26.64 5.91
C SER A 10 -15.26 -26.19 5.49
N LYS A 11 -16.27 -26.59 6.27
CA LYS A 11 -17.67 -26.13 6.09
C LYS A 11 -17.85 -24.62 6.35
N LYS A 12 -16.88 -23.95 6.97
CA LYS A 12 -16.89 -22.50 7.22
C LYS A 12 -15.74 -21.86 6.46
N LYS A 13 -16.03 -20.74 5.78
CA LYS A 13 -14.99 -19.94 5.12
C LYS A 13 -13.91 -19.59 6.15
N PRO A 14 -12.63 -19.94 5.92
CA PRO A 14 -11.55 -19.63 6.84
C PRO A 14 -11.39 -18.10 7.01
N SER A 15 -10.84 -17.70 8.15
CA SER A 15 -10.47 -16.32 8.41
C SER A 15 -9.04 -16.25 8.89
N ILE A 16 -8.14 -15.78 8.04
CA ILE A 16 -6.73 -15.67 8.36
C ILE A 16 -6.48 -14.95 9.69
N HIS A 17 -7.17 -13.85 9.96
CA HIS A 17 -7.00 -13.12 11.22
C HIS A 17 -7.41 -13.95 12.45
N GLN A 18 -8.41 -14.85 12.32
CA GLN A 18 -8.75 -15.77 13.40
C GLN A 18 -7.69 -16.84 13.58
N ASP A 19 -7.11 -17.34 12.50
CA ASP A 19 -6.08 -18.36 12.56
C ASP A 19 -4.74 -17.78 13.00
N THR A 20 -4.39 -16.56 12.56
CA THR A 20 -3.28 -15.77 13.11
C THR A 20 -3.42 -15.61 14.63
N LEU A 21 -4.59 -15.20 15.09
CA LEU A 21 -4.87 -15.00 16.51
C LEU A 21 -4.77 -16.32 17.31
N LYS A 22 -5.26 -17.43 16.76
CA LYS A 22 -5.14 -18.75 17.40
C LYS A 22 -3.67 -19.16 17.52
N LEU A 23 -2.92 -19.03 16.42
CA LEU A 23 -1.50 -19.40 16.39
C LEU A 23 -0.69 -18.53 17.33
N PHE A 24 -0.89 -17.22 17.32
CA PHE A 24 -0.23 -16.27 18.22
C PHE A 24 -0.48 -16.64 19.70
N ASN A 25 -1.72 -16.88 20.07
CA ASN A 25 -2.04 -17.32 21.42
C ASN A 25 -1.45 -18.68 21.76
N THR A 26 -1.37 -19.61 20.80
CA THR A 26 -0.76 -20.92 21.01
C THR A 26 0.73 -20.80 21.30
N TYR A 27 1.45 -19.97 20.55
CA TYR A 27 2.87 -19.72 20.79
C TYR A 27 3.11 -19.08 22.16
N LEU A 28 2.33 -18.07 22.53
CA LEU A 28 2.43 -17.44 23.86
C LEU A 28 2.13 -18.40 25.01
N LYS A 29 1.15 -19.29 24.85
CA LYS A 29 0.82 -20.31 25.86
C LYS A 29 1.95 -21.33 26.06
N ASN A 30 2.76 -21.55 25.03
CA ASN A 30 3.96 -22.40 25.10
C ASN A 30 5.23 -21.60 25.47
N ASP A 31 5.06 -20.42 26.07
CA ASP A 31 6.11 -19.51 26.54
C ASP A 31 7.08 -19.01 25.46
N LEU A 32 6.69 -19.06 24.18
CA LEU A 32 7.47 -18.52 23.09
C LEU A 32 7.29 -17.00 23.00
N GLN A 33 8.39 -16.26 23.05
CA GLN A 33 8.37 -14.82 22.79
C GLN A 33 8.13 -14.59 21.29
N THR A 34 6.99 -14.03 20.94
CA THR A 34 6.44 -14.03 19.57
C THR A 34 6.24 -12.63 19.03
N ILE A 35 6.71 -12.39 17.80
CA ILE A 35 6.30 -11.25 16.99
C ILE A 35 5.32 -11.71 15.89
N CYS A 36 4.27 -10.93 15.70
CA CYS A 36 3.30 -11.13 14.63
C CYS A 36 3.27 -9.90 13.73
N PHE A 37 3.57 -10.09 12.46
CA PHE A 37 3.48 -9.05 11.43
C PHE A 37 2.12 -9.08 10.76
N GLU A 38 1.44 -7.94 10.75
CA GLU A 38 0.15 -7.71 10.10
C GLU A 38 0.28 -6.65 9.00
N ILE A 39 -0.50 -6.78 7.93
CA ILE A 39 -0.44 -5.85 6.79
C ILE A 39 -0.93 -4.44 7.18
N SER A 40 -1.89 -4.33 8.11
CA SER A 40 -2.47 -3.04 8.47
C SER A 40 -2.26 -2.68 9.94
N ARG A 41 -2.01 -1.39 10.18
CA ARG A 41 -1.91 -0.80 11.54
C ARG A 41 -3.13 -1.13 12.38
N LYS A 42 -4.32 -1.08 11.78
CA LYS A 42 -5.58 -1.39 12.45
C LYS A 42 -5.67 -2.84 12.88
N MET A 43 -5.25 -3.77 12.00
CA MET A 43 -5.28 -5.19 12.34
C MET A 43 -4.25 -5.56 13.40
N ALA A 44 -3.08 -4.93 13.41
CA ALA A 44 -2.11 -5.11 14.47
C ALA A 44 -2.72 -4.79 15.86
N GLU A 45 -3.44 -3.68 15.97
CA GLU A 45 -4.14 -3.31 17.22
C GLU A 45 -5.28 -4.30 17.55
N VAL A 46 -6.08 -4.67 16.56
CA VAL A 46 -7.22 -5.60 16.76
C VAL A 46 -6.75 -6.99 17.21
N ILE A 47 -5.69 -7.53 16.59
CA ILE A 47 -5.14 -8.84 16.96
C ILE A 47 -4.56 -8.79 18.38
N ALA A 48 -3.78 -7.75 18.73
CA ALA A 48 -3.25 -7.57 20.07
C ALA A 48 -4.36 -7.49 21.14
N LEU A 49 -5.42 -6.72 20.86
CA LEU A 49 -6.56 -6.58 21.75
C LEU A 49 -7.31 -7.90 21.94
N ARG A 50 -7.64 -8.58 20.84
CA ARG A 50 -8.35 -9.87 20.87
C ARG A 50 -7.52 -10.97 21.50
N ALA A 51 -6.17 -10.94 21.36
CA ALA A 51 -5.29 -11.87 22.03
C ALA A 51 -5.38 -11.71 23.55
N LYS A 52 -5.32 -10.48 24.06
CA LYS A 52 -5.53 -10.18 25.48
C LYS A 52 -6.89 -10.70 25.97
N ASP A 53 -7.97 -10.41 25.22
CA ASP A 53 -9.33 -10.80 25.64
C ASP A 53 -9.52 -12.32 25.71
N ARG A 54 -8.97 -13.07 24.76
CA ARG A 54 -9.04 -14.55 24.80
C ARG A 54 -8.21 -15.15 25.92
N LEU A 55 -7.06 -14.56 26.24
CA LEU A 55 -6.18 -15.08 27.29
C LEU A 55 -6.63 -14.70 28.70
N LYS A 56 -7.55 -13.74 28.88
CA LYS A 56 -8.08 -13.37 30.20
C LYS A 56 -8.64 -14.55 31.00
N SER A 57 -9.26 -15.51 30.33
CA SER A 57 -9.85 -16.69 30.98
C SER A 57 -8.90 -17.87 31.12
N GLU A 58 -7.86 -17.94 30.28
CA GLU A 58 -6.99 -19.12 30.18
C GLU A 58 -5.61 -18.90 30.84
N LYS A 59 -4.99 -17.75 30.60
CA LYS A 59 -3.67 -17.34 31.14
C LYS A 59 -3.65 -15.83 31.39
N PRO A 60 -4.32 -15.33 32.44
CA PRO A 60 -4.46 -13.89 32.71
C PRO A 60 -3.12 -13.17 32.89
N GLU A 61 -2.07 -13.86 33.33
CA GLU A 61 -0.72 -13.33 33.48
C GLU A 61 -0.05 -12.92 32.17
N LEU A 62 -0.53 -13.43 31.04
CA LEU A 62 -0.04 -13.03 29.72
C LEU A 62 -0.71 -11.76 29.17
N CYS A 63 -1.87 -11.37 29.70
CA CYS A 63 -2.61 -10.22 29.16
C CYS A 63 -1.81 -8.91 29.17
N ASN A 64 -1.03 -8.68 30.23
CA ASN A 64 -0.19 -7.49 30.37
C ASN A 64 1.16 -7.62 29.63
N LYS A 65 1.47 -8.79 29.06
CA LYS A 65 2.68 -9.07 28.30
C LYS A 65 2.48 -9.04 26.80
N ILE A 66 1.33 -8.58 26.33
CA ILE A 66 0.98 -8.45 24.92
C ILE A 66 0.79 -6.97 24.60
N THR A 67 1.31 -6.53 23.47
CA THR A 67 1.08 -5.16 22.97
C THR A 67 1.07 -5.10 21.45
N ALA A 68 0.50 -4.02 20.90
CA ALA A 68 0.73 -3.62 19.51
C ALA A 68 1.96 -2.70 19.45
N TYR A 69 2.57 -2.59 18.24
CA TYR A 69 3.61 -1.62 17.95
C TYR A 69 3.41 -1.07 16.54
N ARG A 70 3.53 0.24 16.38
CA ARG A 70 3.44 0.89 15.07
C ARG A 70 4.19 2.22 15.02
N ALA A 71 4.57 2.63 13.82
CA ALA A 71 5.36 3.86 13.60
C ALA A 71 4.68 5.14 14.10
N GLY A 72 3.32 5.18 14.13
CA GLY A 72 2.56 6.33 14.58
C GLY A 72 2.56 6.58 16.10
N TYR A 73 3.12 5.68 16.91
CA TYR A 73 3.28 5.93 18.35
C TYR A 73 4.34 6.97 18.62
N THR A 74 4.24 7.66 19.76
CA THR A 74 5.25 8.63 20.19
C THR A 74 6.61 7.95 20.38
N VAL A 75 7.68 8.74 20.29
CA VAL A 75 9.05 8.23 20.46
C VAL A 75 9.21 7.53 21.82
N ASP A 76 8.66 8.12 22.89
CA ASP A 76 8.75 7.56 24.24
C ASP A 76 7.97 6.25 24.39
N GLU A 77 6.77 6.17 23.80
CA GLU A 77 5.98 4.94 23.77
C GLU A 77 6.71 3.82 23.03
N ARG A 78 7.28 4.12 21.86
CA ARG A 78 8.04 3.14 21.07
C ARG A 78 9.25 2.62 21.86
N LYS A 79 10.08 3.53 22.39
CA LYS A 79 11.26 3.19 23.17
C LYS A 79 10.92 2.30 24.38
N LYS A 80 9.85 2.65 25.10
CA LYS A 80 9.38 1.84 26.24
C LYS A 80 9.00 0.42 25.81
N ILE A 81 8.25 0.27 24.70
CA ILE A 81 7.84 -1.04 24.19
C ILE A 81 9.06 -1.86 23.77
N GLU A 82 10.02 -1.23 23.10
CA GLU A 82 11.27 -1.86 22.67
C GLU A 82 12.11 -2.37 23.85
N ASP A 83 12.25 -1.58 24.90
CA ASP A 83 12.98 -1.96 26.10
C ASP A 83 12.25 -3.07 26.87
N ASP A 84 10.93 -3.01 26.98
CA ASP A 84 10.12 -4.04 27.61
C ASP A 84 10.12 -5.36 26.80
N LEU A 85 10.24 -5.31 25.48
CA LEU A 85 10.41 -6.47 24.61
C LEU A 85 11.80 -7.11 24.81
N LYS A 86 12.88 -6.31 24.80
CA LYS A 86 14.25 -6.77 25.05
C LYS A 86 14.42 -7.43 26.42
N SER A 87 13.79 -6.86 27.43
CA SER A 87 13.87 -7.38 28.81
C SER A 87 12.99 -8.62 29.05
N GLY A 88 12.17 -9.04 28.02
CA GLY A 88 11.27 -10.18 28.16
C GLY A 88 9.99 -9.89 28.96
N LYS A 89 9.75 -8.66 29.37
CA LYS A 89 8.48 -8.24 30.00
C LYS A 89 7.31 -8.35 29.01
N ILE A 90 7.53 -8.01 27.73
CA ILE A 90 6.60 -8.28 26.65
C ILE A 90 6.94 -9.63 26.04
N LYS A 91 5.97 -10.54 26.01
CA LYS A 91 6.06 -11.86 25.40
C LYS A 91 5.44 -11.91 24.01
N GLY A 92 4.45 -11.08 23.75
CA GLY A 92 3.76 -11.02 22.46
C GLY A 92 3.69 -9.60 21.93
N ILE A 93 4.16 -9.41 20.71
CA ILE A 93 4.03 -8.12 20.02
C ILE A 93 3.40 -8.31 18.64
N VAL A 94 2.42 -7.47 18.32
CA VAL A 94 1.79 -7.43 17.00
C VAL A 94 2.14 -6.11 16.34
N THR A 95 2.69 -6.15 15.15
CA THR A 95 3.22 -4.97 14.46
C THR A 95 2.93 -5.00 12.96
N THR A 96 3.21 -3.91 12.29
CA THR A 96 3.37 -3.85 10.83
C THR A 96 4.86 -3.94 10.48
N ASN A 97 5.26 -3.52 9.28
CA ASN A 97 6.68 -3.38 8.88
C ASN A 97 7.51 -2.45 9.80
N ALA A 98 6.90 -1.78 10.77
CA ALA A 98 7.59 -0.86 11.68
C ALA A 98 8.70 -1.53 12.54
N LEU A 99 8.65 -2.85 12.76
CA LEU A 99 9.71 -3.63 13.44
C LEU A 99 10.50 -4.52 12.48
N GLU A 100 10.34 -4.34 11.18
CA GLU A 100 11.06 -5.10 10.16
C GLU A 100 12.55 -4.73 10.09
N LEU A 101 12.87 -3.43 10.19
CA LEU A 101 14.21 -2.87 10.00
C LEU A 101 14.65 -1.96 11.16
N GLY A 102 15.97 -1.85 11.33
CA GLY A 102 16.63 -0.75 12.04
C GLY A 102 16.55 -0.79 13.57
N ILE A 103 15.72 -1.65 14.16
CA ILE A 103 15.54 -1.68 15.61
C ILE A 103 16.11 -2.96 16.18
N ASN A 104 17.02 -2.81 17.14
CA ASN A 104 17.57 -3.94 17.87
C ASN A 104 16.59 -4.37 18.98
N ILE A 105 15.62 -5.21 18.63
CA ILE A 105 14.66 -5.80 19.59
C ILE A 105 15.12 -7.13 20.19
N GLY A 106 16.35 -7.56 19.88
CA GLY A 106 16.82 -8.90 20.18
C GLY A 106 16.22 -9.95 19.24
N SER A 107 16.64 -11.19 19.37
CA SER A 107 16.06 -12.31 18.64
C SER A 107 14.91 -12.93 19.42
N LEU A 108 13.83 -13.22 18.74
CA LEU A 108 12.61 -13.80 19.30
C LEU A 108 12.55 -15.31 19.05
N ASP A 109 11.70 -16.02 19.79
CA ASP A 109 11.56 -17.47 19.66
C ASP A 109 10.70 -17.83 18.45
N SER A 110 9.74 -16.97 18.11
CA SER A 110 8.87 -17.20 16.94
C SER A 110 8.42 -15.94 16.24
N VAL A 111 8.21 -16.08 14.94
CA VAL A 111 7.66 -15.06 14.03
C VAL A 111 6.43 -15.59 13.33
N ILE A 112 5.39 -14.79 13.31
CA ILE A 112 4.19 -15.01 12.49
C ILE A 112 4.12 -13.90 11.46
N ILE A 113 4.02 -14.25 10.19
CA ILE A 113 3.81 -13.32 9.07
C ILE A 113 2.40 -13.56 8.55
N SER A 114 1.50 -12.61 8.79
CA SER A 114 0.09 -12.68 8.39
C SER A 114 -0.07 -12.06 7.00
N GLY A 115 0.04 -12.89 5.98
CA GLY A 115 0.07 -12.52 4.56
C GLY A 115 1.47 -12.16 4.04
N TYR A 116 1.64 -12.28 2.74
CA TYR A 116 2.87 -11.86 2.06
C TYR A 116 3.05 -10.34 2.13
N PRO A 117 4.18 -9.82 2.62
CA PRO A 117 4.35 -8.38 2.86
C PRO A 117 4.62 -7.54 1.60
N GLY A 118 4.52 -8.13 0.40
CA GLY A 118 4.69 -7.46 -0.88
C GLY A 118 6.05 -7.70 -1.53
N THR A 119 7.11 -7.96 -0.76
CA THR A 119 8.45 -8.27 -1.29
C THR A 119 9.09 -9.46 -0.59
N LEU A 120 9.99 -10.17 -1.29
CA LEU A 120 10.80 -11.24 -0.70
C LEU A 120 11.73 -10.67 0.37
N ILE A 121 12.32 -9.49 0.10
CA ILE A 121 13.21 -8.81 1.05
C ILE A 121 12.49 -8.58 2.38
N SER A 122 11.32 -7.95 2.36
CA SER A 122 10.51 -7.74 3.57
C SER A 122 10.19 -9.04 4.28
N THR A 123 9.82 -10.09 3.53
CA THR A 123 9.54 -11.40 4.14
C THR A 123 10.75 -11.97 4.87
N TRP A 124 11.93 -11.92 4.27
CA TRP A 124 13.16 -12.38 4.90
C TRP A 124 13.62 -11.51 6.06
N GLN A 125 13.41 -10.20 6.01
CA GLN A 125 13.71 -9.28 7.11
C GLN A 125 12.78 -9.50 8.30
N GLN A 126 11.48 -9.71 8.06
CA GLN A 126 10.53 -10.10 9.09
C GLN A 126 10.87 -11.47 9.67
N ALA A 127 11.13 -12.46 8.83
CA ALA A 127 11.56 -13.79 9.26
C ALA A 127 12.84 -13.76 10.09
N GLY A 128 13.80 -12.91 9.72
CA GLY A 128 15.07 -12.71 10.43
C GLY A 128 14.95 -12.12 11.84
N ARG A 129 13.74 -11.75 12.28
CA ARG A 129 13.48 -11.40 13.68
C ARG A 129 13.40 -12.62 14.61
N ALA A 130 13.27 -13.82 14.06
CA ALA A 130 13.38 -15.07 14.80
C ALA A 130 14.82 -15.61 14.81
N GLY A 131 15.15 -16.38 15.84
CA GLY A 131 16.39 -17.12 15.94
C GLY A 131 17.46 -16.42 16.79
N ARG A 132 17.72 -16.95 17.98
CA ARG A 132 18.87 -16.59 18.81
C ARG A 132 20.08 -17.43 18.39
N ARG A 133 21.29 -16.93 18.62
CA ARG A 133 22.50 -17.75 18.46
C ARG A 133 22.31 -19.07 19.18
N ASN A 134 22.32 -20.20 18.45
CA ASN A 134 22.21 -21.57 18.96
C ASN A 134 20.83 -22.02 19.51
N GLN A 135 19.72 -21.38 19.13
CA GLN A 135 18.35 -21.87 19.43
C GLN A 135 17.52 -22.02 18.18
N GLU A 136 16.74 -23.10 18.12
CA GLU A 136 15.74 -23.29 17.08
C GLU A 136 14.65 -22.23 17.21
N SER A 137 14.14 -21.77 16.09
CA SER A 137 13.07 -20.78 16.03
C SER A 137 11.98 -21.19 15.04
N ILE A 138 10.78 -20.70 15.24
CA ILE A 138 9.65 -21.01 14.39
C ILE A 138 9.24 -19.76 13.61
N ILE A 139 9.25 -19.86 12.29
CA ILE A 139 8.72 -18.83 11.39
C ILE A 139 7.52 -19.42 10.67
N THR A 140 6.37 -18.78 10.80
CA THR A 140 5.14 -19.22 10.13
C THR A 140 4.54 -18.08 9.32
N MET A 141 4.41 -18.29 8.02
CA MET A 141 3.69 -17.41 7.11
C MET A 141 2.30 -18.00 6.87
N LEU A 142 1.26 -17.20 7.15
CA LEU A 142 -0.14 -17.54 6.86
C LEU A 142 -0.56 -16.83 5.57
N ALA A 143 -1.16 -17.55 4.64
CA ALA A 143 -1.60 -16.98 3.37
C ALA A 143 -2.97 -16.32 3.48
N PHE A 144 -3.10 -15.12 2.92
CA PHE A 144 -4.39 -14.54 2.58
C PHE A 144 -5.03 -15.23 1.36
N GLU A 145 -6.32 -15.06 1.20
CA GLU A 145 -7.02 -15.42 -0.03
C GLU A 145 -6.80 -14.28 -1.05
N ASN A 146 -5.55 -14.11 -1.51
CA ASN A 146 -5.17 -13.16 -2.56
C ASN A 146 -4.26 -13.84 -3.59
N PRO A 147 -4.08 -13.29 -4.79
CA PRO A 147 -3.36 -13.95 -5.87
C PRO A 147 -1.92 -14.34 -5.51
N LEU A 148 -1.13 -13.43 -4.94
CA LEU A 148 0.28 -13.70 -4.65
C LEU A 148 0.47 -14.68 -3.49
N ASP A 149 -0.28 -14.54 -2.40
CA ASP A 149 -0.18 -15.47 -1.28
C ASP A 149 -0.51 -16.89 -1.74
N GLN A 150 -1.59 -17.06 -2.50
CA GLN A 150 -1.99 -18.37 -3.02
C GLN A 150 -0.99 -18.92 -4.03
N TYR A 151 -0.38 -18.05 -4.84
CA TYR A 151 0.69 -18.43 -5.75
C TYR A 151 1.90 -19.03 -4.99
N PHE A 152 2.39 -18.34 -3.94
CA PHE A 152 3.51 -18.84 -3.13
C PHE A 152 3.17 -20.12 -2.36
N MET A 153 1.90 -20.31 -1.97
CA MET A 153 1.49 -21.58 -1.34
C MET A 153 1.51 -22.76 -2.31
N LYS A 154 1.22 -22.52 -3.60
CA LYS A 154 1.29 -23.52 -4.66
C LYS A 154 2.71 -23.72 -5.20
N HIS A 155 3.54 -22.67 -5.17
CA HIS A 155 4.89 -22.61 -5.74
C HIS A 155 5.93 -22.14 -4.71
N PRO A 156 6.12 -22.87 -3.58
CA PRO A 156 7.06 -22.48 -2.54
C PRO A 156 8.51 -22.44 -3.03
N GLU A 157 8.87 -23.21 -4.05
CA GLU A 157 10.18 -23.22 -4.68
C GLU A 157 10.56 -21.85 -5.29
N VAL A 158 9.58 -21.11 -5.81
CA VAL A 158 9.81 -19.76 -6.35
C VAL A 158 10.24 -18.82 -5.23
N PHE A 159 9.62 -18.92 -4.06
CA PHE A 159 9.96 -18.12 -2.89
C PHE A 159 11.39 -18.35 -2.41
N PHE A 160 11.87 -19.60 -2.40
CA PHE A 160 13.19 -19.95 -1.88
C PHE A 160 14.33 -19.83 -2.91
N ASN A 161 14.02 -19.96 -4.21
CA ASN A 161 15.02 -19.99 -5.27
C ASN A 161 15.19 -18.65 -6.00
N LYS A 162 14.23 -17.73 -5.87
CA LYS A 162 14.33 -16.41 -6.50
C LYS A 162 15.34 -15.54 -5.75
N THR A 163 16.17 -14.81 -6.48
CA THR A 163 17.03 -13.77 -5.91
C THR A 163 16.17 -12.61 -5.39
N HIS A 164 16.72 -11.83 -4.47
CA HIS A 164 16.05 -10.61 -3.98
C HIS A 164 15.76 -9.65 -5.13
N GLU A 165 14.70 -8.88 -4.95
CA GLU A 165 14.30 -7.85 -5.90
C GLU A 165 15.38 -6.75 -5.98
N HIS A 166 15.50 -6.16 -7.17
CA HIS A 166 16.37 -4.99 -7.37
C HIS A 166 15.61 -3.71 -7.05
N ALA A 167 16.23 -2.83 -6.26
CA ALA A 167 15.67 -1.51 -5.97
C ALA A 167 15.42 -0.72 -7.27
N ILE A 168 14.30 -0.03 -7.33
CA ILE A 168 13.94 0.87 -8.41
C ILE A 168 14.12 2.29 -7.89
N ILE A 169 14.87 3.10 -8.62
CA ILE A 169 15.08 4.51 -8.32
C ILE A 169 14.70 5.30 -9.56
N ASP A 170 13.85 6.31 -9.40
CA ASP A 170 13.57 7.30 -10.43
C ASP A 170 14.25 8.62 -10.05
N LEU A 171 15.34 8.93 -10.74
CA LEU A 171 16.09 10.17 -10.53
C LEU A 171 15.33 11.40 -11.05
N ASN A 172 14.36 11.21 -11.96
CA ASN A 172 13.62 12.30 -12.61
C ASN A 172 12.38 12.76 -11.82
N ASN A 173 12.17 12.26 -10.61
CA ASN A 173 11.10 12.78 -9.76
C ASN A 173 11.46 14.15 -9.21
N GLN A 174 10.86 15.19 -9.79
CA GLN A 174 11.13 16.59 -9.44
C GLN A 174 10.85 16.91 -7.96
N GLN A 175 9.83 16.29 -7.33
CA GLN A 175 9.50 16.53 -5.93
C GLN A 175 10.58 15.99 -4.99
N ILE A 176 11.09 14.79 -5.27
CA ILE A 176 12.18 14.18 -4.51
C ILE A 176 13.46 14.99 -4.72
N LEU A 177 13.79 15.31 -5.98
CA LEU A 177 14.95 16.14 -6.33
C LEU A 177 14.95 17.47 -5.60
N ARG A 178 13.81 18.16 -5.63
CA ARG A 178 13.64 19.45 -4.95
C ARG A 178 13.93 19.37 -3.45
N GLY A 179 13.43 18.31 -2.78
CA GLY A 179 13.74 18.03 -1.38
C GLY A 179 15.23 17.84 -1.13
N HIS A 180 15.88 17.04 -1.96
CA HIS A 180 17.33 16.79 -1.87
C HIS A 180 18.14 18.06 -2.13
N LEU A 181 17.79 18.89 -3.11
CA LEU A 181 18.47 20.15 -3.40
C LEU A 181 18.37 21.14 -2.24
N LYS A 182 17.22 21.22 -1.57
CA LYS A 182 17.06 22.03 -0.35
C LYS A 182 18.01 21.58 0.76
N CYS A 183 18.06 20.28 1.03
CA CYS A 183 18.93 19.71 2.05
C CYS A 183 20.41 19.91 1.68
N ALA A 184 20.78 19.66 0.43
CA ALA A 184 22.15 19.82 -0.05
C ALA A 184 22.62 21.27 0.06
N ALA A 185 21.83 22.25 -0.42
CA ALA A 185 22.16 23.68 -0.32
C ALA A 185 22.23 24.18 1.13
N TYR A 186 21.53 23.53 2.05
CA TYR A 186 21.61 23.82 3.48
C TYR A 186 22.89 23.27 4.12
N GLU A 187 23.29 22.05 3.76
CA GLU A 187 24.47 21.40 4.34
C GLU A 187 25.76 21.96 3.76
N ILE A 188 25.84 22.13 2.44
CA ILE A 188 27.02 22.67 1.74
C ILE A 188 26.52 23.47 0.53
N PRO A 189 26.99 24.73 0.33
CA PRO A 189 26.64 25.51 -0.84
C PRO A 189 26.89 24.77 -2.15
N LEU A 190 25.88 24.71 -3.04
CA LEU A 190 25.93 23.97 -4.29
C LEU A 190 26.59 24.79 -5.39
N LYS A 191 27.57 24.21 -6.11
CA LYS A 191 28.22 24.80 -7.28
C LYS A 191 27.71 24.14 -8.55
N LEU A 192 27.73 24.88 -9.65
CA LEU A 192 27.29 24.40 -10.95
C LEU A 192 27.99 23.09 -11.36
N GLY A 193 29.30 22.97 -11.16
CA GLY A 193 30.07 21.77 -11.49
C GLY A 193 29.83 20.57 -10.57
N GLU A 194 29.03 20.69 -9.52
CA GLU A 194 28.67 19.59 -8.62
C GLU A 194 27.31 18.96 -8.96
N ILE A 195 26.59 19.55 -9.93
CA ILE A 195 25.27 19.07 -10.38
C ILE A 195 25.34 17.64 -10.93
N GLU A 196 26.42 17.30 -11.64
CA GLU A 196 26.69 15.93 -12.13
C GLU A 196 26.67 14.88 -11.02
N SER A 197 27.00 15.27 -9.79
CA SER A 197 27.01 14.38 -8.62
C SER A 197 25.62 13.86 -8.24
N PHE A 198 24.54 14.50 -8.70
CA PHE A 198 23.18 14.03 -8.50
C PHE A 198 22.77 12.90 -9.45
N GLY A 199 23.64 12.52 -10.41
CA GLY A 199 23.44 11.35 -11.26
C GLY A 199 22.30 11.44 -12.27
N PHE A 200 21.92 12.65 -12.69
CA PHE A 200 20.89 12.87 -13.70
C PHE A 200 21.42 12.70 -15.11
N ASP A 201 20.62 12.09 -15.97
CA ASP A 201 20.89 12.01 -17.41
C ASP A 201 20.74 13.38 -18.10
N ASP A 202 19.97 14.30 -17.50
CA ASP A 202 19.73 15.67 -17.98
C ASP A 202 19.99 16.68 -16.86
N GLU A 203 21.14 17.35 -16.92
CA GLU A 203 21.51 18.41 -15.98
C GLU A 203 20.54 19.60 -16.00
N GLY A 204 19.84 19.82 -17.11
CA GLY A 204 18.84 20.88 -17.24
C GLY A 204 17.74 20.78 -16.19
N ILE A 205 17.30 19.58 -15.83
CA ILE A 205 16.27 19.36 -14.81
C ILE A 205 16.73 19.89 -13.45
N VAL A 206 17.99 19.67 -13.09
CA VAL A 206 18.54 20.12 -11.80
C VAL A 206 18.67 21.66 -11.76
N ILE A 207 19.10 22.24 -12.88
CA ILE A 207 19.23 23.70 -13.03
C ILE A 207 17.86 24.38 -12.95
N ASP A 208 16.85 23.82 -13.61
CA ASP A 208 15.49 24.34 -13.56
C ASP A 208 14.94 24.31 -12.13
N GLU A 209 15.08 23.19 -11.41
CA GLU A 209 14.61 23.07 -10.02
C GLU A 209 15.35 24.00 -9.05
N ILE A 210 16.67 24.20 -9.21
CA ILE A 210 17.42 25.19 -8.40
C ILE A 210 16.94 26.61 -8.70
N SER A 211 16.69 26.93 -9.98
CA SER A 211 16.19 28.23 -10.40
C SER A 211 14.81 28.53 -9.83
N ASP A 212 13.95 27.52 -9.78
CA ASP A 212 12.62 27.61 -9.14
C ASP A 212 12.75 27.84 -7.64
N LEU A 213 13.65 27.11 -6.96
CA LEU A 213 13.95 27.32 -5.53
C LEU A 213 14.51 28.73 -5.24
N GLU A 214 15.29 29.28 -6.16
CA GLU A 214 15.80 30.65 -6.06
C GLU A 214 14.68 31.68 -6.25
N THR A 215 13.82 31.47 -7.25
CA THR A 215 12.65 32.34 -7.51
C THR A 215 11.70 32.38 -6.31
N GLU A 216 11.51 31.26 -5.64
CA GLU A 216 10.71 31.16 -4.41
C GLU A 216 11.42 31.73 -3.17
N GLY A 217 12.70 32.06 -3.29
CA GLY A 217 13.50 32.63 -2.21
C GLY A 217 13.98 31.60 -1.16
N ILE A 218 13.89 30.30 -1.48
CA ILE A 218 14.34 29.19 -0.61
C ILE A 218 15.86 29.06 -0.63
N VAL A 219 16.47 29.22 -1.79
CA VAL A 219 17.91 29.35 -1.96
C VAL A 219 18.27 30.71 -2.52
N LYS A 220 19.53 31.11 -2.39
CA LYS A 220 20.08 32.35 -2.97
C LYS A 220 21.36 32.05 -3.71
N TYR A 221 21.51 32.61 -4.90
CA TYR A 221 22.77 32.55 -5.64
C TYR A 221 23.72 33.64 -5.14
N LYS A 222 24.85 33.26 -4.59
CA LYS A 222 25.87 34.15 -4.05
C LYS A 222 27.26 33.54 -4.22
N ASP A 223 28.24 34.36 -4.61
CA ASP A 223 29.66 33.92 -4.74
C ASP A 223 29.83 32.65 -5.64
N ASN A 224 29.08 32.61 -6.75
CA ASN A 224 29.08 31.51 -7.73
C ASN A 224 28.57 30.16 -7.19
N GLN A 225 27.70 30.20 -6.19
CA GLN A 225 27.09 29.03 -5.56
C GLN A 225 25.69 29.33 -5.03
N TRP A 226 24.84 28.31 -4.93
CA TRP A 226 23.53 28.40 -4.28
C TRP A 226 23.65 28.03 -2.81
N VAL A 227 23.16 28.90 -1.94
CA VAL A 227 23.11 28.73 -0.49
C VAL A 227 21.67 28.75 -0.01
N TYR A 228 21.35 27.94 0.98
CA TYR A 228 20.02 27.97 1.61
C TYR A 228 19.79 29.34 2.26
N ASN A 229 18.55 29.86 2.16
CA ASN A 229 18.25 31.19 2.64
C ASN A 229 18.00 31.19 4.16
N ASP A 230 18.85 31.89 4.94
CA ASP A 230 18.74 32.02 6.39
C ASP A 230 17.39 32.58 6.86
N ILE A 231 16.73 33.41 6.04
CA ILE A 231 15.41 33.95 6.35
C ILE A 231 14.35 32.83 6.40
N GLU A 232 14.48 31.83 5.55
CA GLU A 232 13.58 30.68 5.58
C GLU A 232 13.80 29.82 6.84
N LEU A 233 15.03 29.63 7.29
CA LEU A 233 15.32 29.00 8.58
C LEU A 233 14.65 29.69 9.76
N LEU A 234 14.66 31.03 9.76
CA LEU A 234 14.02 31.83 10.82
C LEU A 234 12.49 31.75 10.77
N LYS A 235 11.90 31.56 9.59
CA LYS A 235 10.44 31.43 9.44
C LYS A 235 9.92 30.07 9.87
N GLN A 236 10.69 29.02 9.58
CA GLN A 236 10.23 27.63 9.69
C GLN A 236 10.62 26.96 11.02
N ASP A 237 11.52 27.61 11.81
CA ASP A 237 12.03 27.09 13.10
C ASP A 237 12.62 25.64 13.02
N LYS A 238 12.86 25.13 11.80
CA LYS A 238 13.45 23.80 11.52
C LYS A 238 14.31 23.87 10.26
N SER A 239 15.37 23.04 10.24
CA SER A 239 16.17 22.88 9.03
C SER A 239 15.44 21.99 7.99
N PRO A 240 15.75 22.13 6.70
CA PRO A 240 15.12 21.33 5.63
C PRO A 240 15.30 19.81 5.82
N ASN A 241 16.35 19.37 6.50
CA ASN A 241 16.58 17.95 6.83
C ASN A 241 15.52 17.35 7.75
N PHE A 242 14.80 18.19 8.52
CA PHE A 242 13.66 17.76 9.34
C PHE A 242 12.31 17.86 8.62
N GLU A 243 12.25 18.59 7.51
CA GLU A 243 11.03 18.79 6.74
C GLU A 243 10.90 17.74 5.62
N VAL A 244 12.04 17.39 4.99
CA VAL A 244 12.07 16.43 3.90
C VAL A 244 11.95 15.01 4.44
N ASN A 245 10.79 14.41 4.26
CA ASN A 245 10.55 13.03 4.64
C ASN A 245 10.88 12.10 3.46
N LEU A 246 11.76 11.11 3.67
CA LEU A 246 12.13 10.12 2.65
C LEU A 246 10.96 9.22 2.22
N SER A 247 9.94 9.09 3.06
CA SER A 247 8.79 8.21 2.80
C SER A 247 7.57 8.96 2.25
N ASP A 248 7.47 10.28 2.47
CA ASP A 248 6.35 11.10 2.00
C ASP A 248 6.82 12.56 1.85
N VAL A 249 7.05 12.97 0.62
CA VAL A 249 7.63 14.29 0.29
C VAL A 249 6.57 15.41 0.26
N ARG A 250 5.27 15.09 0.42
CA ARG A 250 4.19 15.97 -0.06
C ARG A 250 3.67 17.02 0.90
N SER A 251 3.58 16.71 2.17
CA SER A 251 2.83 17.60 3.05
C SER A 251 3.15 17.37 4.51
N GLU A 252 2.96 18.43 5.32
CA GLU A 252 2.95 18.28 6.77
C GLU A 252 1.92 17.22 7.19
N PRO A 253 2.25 16.34 8.14
CA PRO A 253 1.34 15.30 8.60
C PRO A 253 0.16 15.92 9.38
N TYR A 254 -0.97 15.22 9.34
CA TYR A 254 -2.10 15.48 10.22
C TYR A 254 -1.78 15.00 11.64
N LYS A 255 -1.96 15.85 12.63
CA LYS A 255 -1.74 15.54 14.05
C LYS A 255 -3.06 15.17 14.74
N VAL A 256 -3.07 14.01 15.40
CA VAL A 256 -4.26 13.50 16.10
C VAL A 256 -4.19 13.86 17.58
N PHE A 257 -5.27 14.46 18.09
CA PHE A 257 -5.38 14.89 19.48
C PHE A 257 -6.63 14.33 20.16
N ASN A 258 -6.45 13.76 21.36
CA ASN A 258 -7.55 13.53 22.30
C ASN A 258 -7.52 14.62 23.36
N ASP A 259 -8.49 15.55 23.30
CA ASP A 259 -8.45 16.81 24.01
C ASP A 259 -7.14 17.58 23.69
N HIS A 260 -6.24 17.77 24.68
CA HIS A 260 -4.93 18.41 24.46
C HIS A 260 -3.77 17.41 24.31
N LYS A 261 -4.04 16.10 24.46
CA LYS A 261 -3.02 15.08 24.36
C LYS A 261 -2.80 14.68 22.91
N PHE A 262 -1.57 14.87 22.43
CA PHE A 262 -1.12 14.33 21.15
C PHE A 262 -1.12 12.79 21.21
N LEU A 263 -1.64 12.14 20.17
CA LEU A 263 -1.68 10.69 20.06
C LEU A 263 -0.72 10.17 18.97
N GLU A 264 -0.87 10.67 17.74
CA GLU A 264 -0.11 10.19 16.59
C GLU A 264 -0.14 11.18 15.42
N GLU A 265 0.69 10.90 14.41
CA GLU A 265 0.69 11.59 13.12
C GLU A 265 0.27 10.64 11.99
N MET A 266 -0.33 11.20 10.94
CA MET A 266 -0.73 10.46 9.75
C MET A 266 -0.66 11.32 8.49
N SER A 267 -0.43 10.70 7.33
CA SER A 267 -0.44 11.42 6.05
C SER A 267 -1.86 11.90 5.69
N GLU A 268 -1.95 12.83 4.74
CA GLU A 268 -3.24 13.36 4.27
C GLU A 268 -4.16 12.27 3.70
N LYS A 269 -3.62 11.39 2.84
CA LYS A 269 -4.37 10.24 2.32
C LYS A 269 -4.88 9.34 3.45
N GLN A 270 -4.05 9.10 4.45
CA GLN A 270 -4.43 8.31 5.61
C GLN A 270 -5.50 9.03 6.46
N ALA A 271 -5.37 10.34 6.68
CA ALA A 271 -6.36 11.13 7.42
C ALA A 271 -7.75 11.08 6.76
N PHE A 272 -7.82 11.23 5.44
CA PHE A 272 -9.07 11.15 4.69
C PHE A 272 -9.68 9.76 4.71
N ARG A 273 -8.86 8.72 4.63
CA ARG A 273 -9.29 7.32 4.65
C ARG A 273 -9.70 6.82 6.04
N GLU A 274 -8.96 7.20 7.09
CA GLU A 274 -9.06 6.59 8.42
C GLU A 274 -9.55 7.54 9.50
N ALA A 275 -9.39 8.87 9.33
CA ALA A 275 -9.67 9.89 10.33
C ALA A 275 -10.71 10.94 9.88
N HIS A 276 -11.57 10.61 8.93
CA HIS A 276 -12.71 11.45 8.56
C HIS A 276 -13.69 11.59 9.75
N GLU A 277 -14.55 12.59 9.71
CA GLU A 277 -15.55 12.76 10.78
C GLU A 277 -16.39 11.50 11.01
N ASN A 278 -16.60 11.16 12.26
CA ASN A 278 -17.24 9.94 12.74
C ASN A 278 -16.48 8.63 12.44
N ALA A 279 -15.25 8.69 11.96
CA ALA A 279 -14.39 7.51 11.87
C ALA A 279 -14.05 6.96 13.27
N VAL A 280 -13.73 5.67 13.30
CA VAL A 280 -13.25 4.98 14.50
C VAL A 280 -11.77 4.69 14.35
N LEU A 281 -10.94 5.37 15.15
CA LEU A 281 -9.50 5.11 15.27
C LEU A 281 -9.25 4.15 16.43
N ILE A 282 -8.23 3.31 16.28
CA ILE A 282 -7.74 2.44 17.36
C ILE A 282 -6.30 2.86 17.65
N HIS A 283 -6.00 3.16 18.91
CA HIS A 283 -4.68 3.55 19.37
C HIS A 283 -4.38 2.91 20.72
N ASN A 284 -3.28 2.15 20.84
CA ASN A 284 -2.91 1.40 22.04
C ASN A 284 -4.03 0.50 22.60
N GLY A 285 -4.80 -0.14 21.71
CA GLY A 285 -5.92 -1.00 22.10
C GLY A 285 -7.18 -0.25 22.57
N GLU A 286 -7.18 1.07 22.53
CA GLU A 286 -8.31 1.92 22.87
C GLU A 286 -9.00 2.46 21.61
N THR A 287 -10.32 2.55 21.64
CA THR A 287 -11.09 3.09 20.51
C THR A 287 -11.41 4.57 20.71
N TYR A 288 -11.28 5.33 19.65
CA TYR A 288 -11.50 6.77 19.60
C TYR A 288 -12.46 7.11 18.46
N LEU A 289 -13.46 7.93 18.76
CA LEU A 289 -14.37 8.48 17.75
C LEU A 289 -13.82 9.82 17.27
N VAL A 290 -13.60 9.96 15.95
CA VAL A 290 -13.22 11.24 15.35
C VAL A 290 -14.40 12.21 15.44
N ARG A 291 -14.16 13.38 16.04
CA ARG A 291 -15.15 14.44 16.21
C ARG A 291 -15.06 15.49 15.12
N LYS A 292 -13.82 15.83 14.73
CA LYS A 292 -13.54 16.84 13.71
C LYS A 292 -12.24 16.46 12.99
N LEU A 293 -12.26 16.56 11.67
CA LEU A 293 -11.09 16.63 10.82
C LEU A 293 -10.94 18.08 10.36
N ASP A 294 -9.93 18.78 10.89
CA ASP A 294 -9.62 20.16 10.51
C ASP A 294 -8.56 20.14 9.41
N ILE A 295 -9.00 20.40 8.18
CA ILE A 295 -8.16 20.31 6.99
C ILE A 295 -7.17 21.49 6.94
N GLN A 296 -7.59 22.69 7.38
CA GLN A 296 -6.75 23.89 7.33
C GLN A 296 -5.62 23.81 8.36
N GLU A 297 -5.95 23.41 9.59
CA GLU A 297 -4.97 23.28 10.68
C GLU A 297 -4.22 21.93 10.66
N ARG A 298 -4.55 21.05 9.73
CA ARG A 298 -4.03 19.66 9.65
C ARG A 298 -4.10 18.94 11.00
N ARG A 299 -5.28 18.99 11.63
CA ARG A 299 -5.53 18.42 12.96
C ARG A 299 -6.76 17.52 12.95
N VAL A 300 -6.65 16.40 13.66
CA VAL A 300 -7.75 15.47 13.93
C VAL A 300 -8.07 15.50 15.41
N TYR A 301 -9.30 15.81 15.75
CA TYR A 301 -9.78 15.80 17.13
C TYR A 301 -10.60 14.57 17.39
N VAL A 302 -10.16 13.76 18.36
CA VAL A 302 -10.81 12.51 18.70
C VAL A 302 -11.27 12.50 20.15
N LYS A 303 -12.23 11.62 20.47
CA LYS A 303 -12.66 11.39 21.86
C LYS A 303 -12.65 9.89 22.13
N LYS A 304 -12.00 9.49 23.23
CA LYS A 304 -12.01 8.11 23.69
C LYS A 304 -13.44 7.63 23.90
N LYS A 305 -13.79 6.52 23.28
CA LYS A 305 -15.13 5.91 23.38
C LYS A 305 -15.02 4.42 23.12
N ASN A 306 -15.62 3.62 23.98
CA ASN A 306 -15.69 2.17 23.74
C ASN A 306 -16.70 1.89 22.62
N LEU A 307 -16.20 1.39 21.47
CA LEU A 307 -16.98 1.15 20.26
C LEU A 307 -16.74 -0.30 19.80
N ASN A 308 -17.82 -0.97 19.39
CA ASN A 308 -17.80 -2.36 18.91
C ASN A 308 -17.91 -2.47 17.37
N TYR A 309 -17.73 -1.37 16.67
CA TYR A 309 -17.73 -1.29 15.20
C TYR A 309 -16.49 -0.54 14.70
N TYR A 310 -16.22 -0.63 13.42
CA TYR A 310 -15.22 0.17 12.74
C TYR A 310 -15.77 0.82 11.47
N THR A 311 -15.06 1.80 10.96
CA THR A 311 -15.43 2.54 9.75
C THR A 311 -14.46 2.27 8.63
N GLN A 312 -14.95 2.42 7.39
CA GLN A 312 -14.20 2.19 6.17
C GLN A 312 -14.67 3.20 5.13
N ALA A 313 -13.82 4.16 4.78
CA ALA A 313 -14.11 5.11 3.70
C ALA A 313 -14.03 4.42 2.34
N LEU A 314 -14.91 4.80 1.43
CA LEU A 314 -14.91 4.34 0.04
C LEU A 314 -14.25 5.41 -0.82
N LYS A 315 -13.42 4.97 -1.76
CA LYS A 315 -12.64 5.82 -2.64
C LYS A 315 -13.14 5.67 -4.09
N GLU A 316 -13.40 6.78 -4.73
CA GLU A 316 -13.57 6.87 -6.19
C GLU A 316 -12.31 7.48 -6.80
N VAL A 317 -11.91 7.00 -7.96
CA VAL A 317 -10.72 7.47 -8.67
C VAL A 317 -11.08 7.90 -10.07
N ASP A 318 -10.54 9.03 -10.49
CA ASP A 318 -10.59 9.50 -11.85
C ASP A 318 -9.20 9.87 -12.36
N VAL A 319 -8.96 9.70 -13.67
CA VAL A 319 -7.67 9.95 -14.31
C VAL A 319 -7.85 10.78 -15.55
N LYS A 320 -6.97 11.77 -15.73
CA LYS A 320 -6.83 12.55 -16.98
C LYS A 320 -5.42 12.40 -17.52
N LEU A 321 -5.29 12.24 -18.83
CA LEU A 321 -4.01 12.24 -19.51
C LEU A 321 -3.43 13.66 -19.53
N LEU A 322 -2.17 13.80 -19.12
CA LEU A 322 -1.44 15.05 -19.22
C LEU A 322 -0.46 15.02 -20.41
N LYS A 323 0.32 13.94 -20.51
CA LYS A 323 1.33 13.78 -21.57
C LYS A 323 1.57 12.31 -21.83
N LYS A 324 1.50 11.90 -23.09
CA LYS A 324 1.95 10.59 -23.56
C LYS A 324 3.43 10.68 -23.91
N GLU A 325 4.25 9.86 -23.30
CA GLU A 325 5.70 9.86 -23.45
C GLU A 325 6.20 8.68 -24.32
N LYS A 326 5.53 7.53 -24.17
CA LYS A 326 5.82 6.31 -24.94
C LYS A 326 4.53 5.70 -25.42
N GLU A 327 4.57 5.08 -26.57
CA GLU A 327 3.47 4.27 -27.11
C GLU A 327 4.05 3.15 -27.96
N GLU A 328 3.55 1.95 -27.79
CA GLU A 328 3.81 0.82 -28.66
C GLU A 328 2.51 0.09 -28.99
N ASN A 329 2.46 -0.49 -30.18
CA ASN A 329 1.39 -1.35 -30.60
C ASN A 329 1.81 -2.81 -30.41
N ILE A 330 1.08 -3.55 -29.60
CA ILE A 330 1.27 -4.98 -29.40
C ILE A 330 0.05 -5.67 -30.04
N GLY A 331 0.19 -6.05 -31.33
CA GLY A 331 -0.97 -6.48 -32.12
C GLY A 331 -1.98 -5.34 -32.28
N ASP A 332 -3.20 -5.57 -31.85
CA ASP A 332 -4.31 -4.61 -31.86
C ASP A 332 -4.44 -3.75 -30.59
N ILE A 333 -3.56 -3.96 -29.62
CA ILE A 333 -3.54 -3.24 -28.35
C ILE A 333 -2.57 -2.07 -28.43
N LYS A 334 -3.00 -0.90 -27.97
CA LYS A 334 -2.12 0.26 -27.76
C LYS A 334 -1.70 0.30 -26.29
N LEU A 335 -0.42 0.05 -26.03
CA LEU A 335 0.19 0.21 -24.73
C LEU A 335 0.93 1.54 -24.68
N SER A 336 0.62 2.38 -23.73
CA SER A 336 1.19 3.73 -23.60
C SER A 336 1.69 3.98 -22.19
N TYR A 337 2.65 4.90 -22.05
CA TYR A 337 3.20 5.36 -20.79
C TYR A 337 3.33 6.89 -20.79
N GLY A 338 3.13 7.52 -19.65
CA GLY A 338 3.29 8.96 -19.53
C GLY A 338 2.80 9.55 -18.22
N SER A 339 2.52 10.85 -18.27
CA SER A 339 2.08 11.63 -17.11
C SER A 339 0.55 11.69 -17.04
N LEU A 340 0.03 11.49 -15.83
CA LEU A 340 -1.38 11.45 -15.50
C LEU A 340 -1.71 12.47 -14.41
N ASN A 341 -2.93 13.00 -14.40
CA ASN A 341 -3.51 13.67 -13.25
C ASN A 341 -4.55 12.75 -12.62
N VAL A 342 -4.29 12.34 -11.39
CA VAL A 342 -5.17 11.45 -10.63
C VAL A 342 -5.98 12.26 -9.64
N THR A 343 -7.28 12.01 -9.58
CA THR A 343 -8.21 12.59 -8.61
C THR A 343 -8.78 11.48 -7.75
N GLU A 344 -8.45 11.46 -6.46
CA GLU A 344 -9.04 10.54 -5.48
C GLU A 344 -10.10 11.27 -4.66
N LYS A 345 -11.30 10.71 -4.56
CA LYS A 345 -12.42 11.28 -3.82
C LYS A 345 -12.96 10.27 -2.82
N TYR A 346 -13.07 10.70 -1.57
CA TYR A 346 -13.73 9.94 -0.51
C TYR A 346 -15.11 10.54 -0.29
N ASP A 347 -16.15 9.95 -0.87
CA ASP A 347 -17.52 10.49 -0.89
C ASP A 347 -18.46 9.85 0.13
N ARG A 348 -18.09 8.68 0.65
CA ARG A 348 -18.89 7.93 1.63
C ARG A 348 -18.01 7.02 2.50
N TYR A 349 -18.58 6.56 3.61
CA TYR A 349 -17.96 5.52 4.44
C TYR A 349 -19.01 4.51 4.91
N ASN A 350 -18.56 3.29 5.10
CA ASN A 350 -19.33 2.20 5.67
C ASN A 350 -19.02 2.05 7.17
N THR A 351 -20.05 1.77 7.96
CA THR A 351 -19.90 1.28 9.33
C THR A 351 -20.01 -0.23 9.32
N ILE A 352 -19.04 -0.93 9.90
CA ILE A 352 -18.95 -2.38 9.85
C ILE A 352 -19.02 -2.95 11.28
N THR A 353 -20.00 -3.81 11.49
CA THR A 353 -20.24 -4.50 12.77
C THR A 353 -20.27 -6.01 12.50
N PHE A 354 -19.47 -6.80 13.23
CA PHE A 354 -19.38 -8.25 13.03
C PHE A 354 -19.15 -8.68 11.56
N SER A 355 -18.29 -7.96 10.85
CA SER A 355 -17.97 -8.18 9.42
C SER A 355 -19.14 -7.95 8.45
N LYS A 356 -20.20 -7.26 8.90
CA LYS A 356 -21.33 -6.86 8.06
C LYS A 356 -21.41 -5.33 7.99
N ILE A 357 -21.71 -4.81 6.80
CA ILE A 357 -22.02 -3.39 6.63
C ILE A 357 -23.36 -3.10 7.32
N SER A 358 -23.32 -2.28 8.35
CA SER A 358 -24.51 -1.87 9.12
C SER A 358 -25.11 -0.56 8.61
N SER A 359 -24.30 0.33 8.06
CA SER A 359 -24.76 1.58 7.45
C SER A 359 -23.71 2.13 6.49
N SER A 360 -24.17 2.91 5.51
CA SER A 360 -23.33 3.72 4.62
C SER A 360 -23.73 5.19 4.73
N LYS A 361 -22.75 6.09 4.88
CA LYS A 361 -22.99 7.53 5.06
C LYS A 361 -22.10 8.34 4.12
N LYS A 362 -22.61 9.49 3.67
CA LYS A 362 -21.86 10.43 2.82
C LYS A 362 -20.76 11.12 3.61
N LEU A 363 -19.66 11.41 2.91
CA LEU A 363 -18.56 12.26 3.35
C LEU A 363 -18.52 13.53 2.49
N ASN A 364 -18.11 14.62 3.09
CA ASN A 364 -17.89 15.88 2.39
C ASN A 364 -16.41 16.29 2.54
N LEU A 365 -15.54 15.56 1.85
CA LEU A 365 -14.11 15.84 1.81
C LEU A 365 -13.74 16.42 0.44
N PRO A 366 -12.77 17.34 0.38
CA PRO A 366 -12.25 17.80 -0.91
C PRO A 366 -11.56 16.64 -1.63
N PRO A 367 -11.54 16.64 -2.98
CA PRO A 367 -10.79 15.64 -3.72
C PRO A 367 -9.28 15.86 -3.54
N LEU A 368 -8.53 14.77 -3.51
CA LEU A 368 -7.07 14.77 -3.54
C LEU A 368 -6.63 14.68 -5.01
N ASN A 369 -5.93 15.70 -5.49
CA ASN A 369 -5.42 15.75 -6.85
C ASN A 369 -3.89 15.68 -6.83
N PHE A 370 -3.32 14.82 -7.65
CA PHE A 370 -1.88 14.75 -7.81
C PHE A 370 -1.48 14.32 -9.22
N LYS A 371 -0.36 14.86 -9.67
CA LYS A 371 0.27 14.45 -10.93
C LYS A 371 1.18 13.27 -10.66
N THR A 372 1.13 12.25 -11.54
CA THR A 372 1.96 11.06 -11.39
C THR A 372 2.31 10.46 -12.74
N LYS A 373 3.09 9.37 -12.72
CA LYS A 373 3.38 8.55 -13.89
C LYS A 373 2.51 7.31 -13.89
N GLY A 374 2.19 6.83 -15.10
CA GLY A 374 1.43 5.61 -15.27
C GLY A 374 1.53 5.04 -16.66
N PHE A 375 1.12 3.81 -16.81
CA PHE A 375 0.88 3.21 -18.11
C PHE A 375 -0.58 2.85 -18.26
N TRP A 376 -1.02 2.77 -19.50
CA TRP A 376 -2.39 2.38 -19.84
C TRP A 376 -2.40 1.62 -21.15
N PHE A 377 -3.40 0.79 -21.29
CA PHE A 377 -3.64 0.05 -22.52
C PHE A 377 -5.13 0.03 -22.86
N THR A 378 -5.40 0.02 -24.16
CA THR A 378 -6.76 0.02 -24.68
C THR A 378 -7.23 -1.40 -24.98
N ILE A 379 -8.51 -1.67 -24.78
CA ILE A 379 -9.12 -2.93 -25.16
C ILE A 379 -9.77 -2.77 -26.53
N PRO A 380 -9.41 -3.61 -27.53
CA PRO A 380 -9.96 -3.54 -28.88
C PRO A 380 -11.48 -3.73 -28.92
N TYR A 381 -12.12 -3.08 -29.89
CA TYR A 381 -13.57 -3.16 -30.05
C TYR A 381 -14.04 -4.60 -30.32
N ASP A 382 -13.27 -5.38 -31.08
CA ASP A 382 -13.59 -6.76 -31.42
C ASP A 382 -13.69 -7.67 -30.18
N ILE A 383 -12.83 -7.44 -29.19
CA ILE A 383 -12.91 -8.14 -27.89
C ILE A 383 -14.18 -7.75 -27.13
N ARG A 384 -14.55 -6.48 -27.15
CA ARG A 384 -15.81 -6.04 -26.56
C ARG A 384 -17.00 -6.72 -27.22
N GLN A 385 -17.01 -6.78 -28.56
CA GLN A 385 -18.07 -7.45 -29.31
C GLN A 385 -18.11 -8.95 -29.00
N HIS A 386 -16.96 -9.61 -28.98
CA HIS A 386 -16.88 -11.03 -28.62
C HIS A 386 -17.41 -11.30 -27.21
N LEU A 387 -17.09 -10.44 -26.24
CA LEU A 387 -17.64 -10.54 -24.87
C LEU A 387 -19.16 -10.33 -24.86
N GLU A 388 -19.66 -9.40 -25.67
CA GLU A 388 -21.11 -9.15 -25.81
C GLU A 388 -21.84 -10.37 -26.35
N GLU A 389 -21.29 -11.01 -27.36
CA GLU A 389 -21.84 -12.25 -27.96
C GLU A 389 -21.76 -13.46 -27.00
N THR A 390 -20.70 -13.54 -26.18
CA THR A 390 -20.45 -14.70 -25.31
C THR A 390 -21.18 -14.60 -23.97
N LEU A 391 -21.23 -13.41 -23.37
CA LEU A 391 -21.69 -13.22 -21.97
C LEU A 391 -23.12 -12.72 -21.87
N VAL A 392 -23.79 -12.39 -23.00
CA VAL A 392 -25.11 -11.75 -22.96
C VAL A 392 -26.22 -12.70 -22.61
N THR A 393 -26.88 -12.38 -21.55
CA THR A 393 -28.23 -12.82 -21.26
C THR A 393 -29.19 -11.70 -20.86
N SER A 394 -28.79 -10.41 -20.82
CA SER A 394 -29.69 -9.35 -20.38
C SER A 394 -29.19 -7.91 -20.58
N GLU A 395 -30.08 -6.97 -20.33
CA GLU A 395 -30.03 -5.51 -20.49
C GLU A 395 -28.83 -4.75 -19.87
N LYS A 396 -27.81 -5.42 -19.28
CA LYS A 396 -26.74 -4.81 -18.49
C LYS A 396 -25.32 -5.14 -18.97
N PHE A 397 -25.13 -5.38 -20.27
CA PHE A 397 -23.78 -5.68 -20.79
C PHE A 397 -22.72 -4.65 -20.36
N LYS A 398 -23.08 -3.35 -20.31
CA LYS A 398 -22.16 -2.31 -19.86
C LYS A 398 -21.58 -2.56 -18.46
N ASP A 399 -22.40 -3.02 -17.54
CA ASP A 399 -21.98 -3.31 -16.16
C ASP A 399 -21.11 -4.59 -16.11
N VAL A 400 -21.50 -5.63 -16.87
CA VAL A 400 -20.70 -6.86 -17.01
C VAL A 400 -19.35 -6.57 -17.65
N PHE A 401 -19.30 -5.80 -18.73
CA PHE A 401 -18.06 -5.43 -19.38
C PHE A 401 -17.13 -4.63 -18.45
N MET A 402 -17.67 -3.68 -17.68
CA MET A 402 -16.90 -2.99 -16.64
C MET A 402 -16.35 -3.95 -15.62
N GLY A 403 -17.12 -4.95 -15.18
CA GLY A 403 -16.67 -5.98 -14.26
C GLY A 403 -15.55 -6.85 -14.83
N CYS A 404 -15.56 -7.16 -16.14
CA CYS A 404 -14.47 -7.86 -16.81
C CYS A 404 -13.18 -7.03 -16.82
N LEU A 405 -13.27 -5.75 -17.17
CA LEU A 405 -12.14 -4.83 -17.19
C LEU A 405 -11.54 -4.63 -15.78
N GLN A 406 -12.40 -4.44 -14.77
CA GLN A 406 -11.99 -4.32 -13.37
C GLN A 406 -11.30 -5.61 -12.87
N GLY A 407 -11.77 -6.77 -13.31
CA GLY A 407 -11.11 -8.05 -13.01
C GLY A 407 -9.68 -8.10 -13.56
N VAL A 408 -9.46 -7.61 -14.79
CA VAL A 408 -8.11 -7.48 -15.37
C VAL A 408 -7.25 -6.50 -14.57
N GLU A 409 -7.77 -5.31 -14.25
CA GLU A 409 -7.09 -4.32 -13.43
C GLU A 409 -6.68 -4.90 -12.08
N ASN A 410 -7.61 -5.54 -11.37
CA ASN A 410 -7.40 -6.08 -10.03
C ASN A 410 -6.31 -7.16 -10.00
N VAL A 411 -6.32 -8.10 -10.95
CA VAL A 411 -5.29 -9.15 -10.99
C VAL A 411 -3.93 -8.59 -11.39
N MET A 412 -3.87 -7.66 -12.34
CA MET A 412 -2.61 -7.03 -12.73
C MET A 412 -2.00 -6.22 -11.59
N LEU A 413 -2.79 -5.44 -10.84
CA LEU A 413 -2.34 -4.74 -9.64
C LEU A 413 -1.87 -5.70 -8.54
N SER A 414 -2.52 -6.85 -8.42
CA SER A 414 -2.13 -7.86 -7.43
C SER A 414 -0.83 -8.56 -7.79
N VAL A 415 -0.54 -8.74 -9.09
CA VAL A 415 0.66 -9.42 -9.60
C VAL A 415 1.85 -8.46 -9.73
N ALA A 416 1.61 -7.19 -10.03
CA ALA A 416 2.66 -6.20 -10.27
C ALA A 416 3.74 -6.15 -9.17
N PRO A 417 3.43 -6.22 -7.86
CA PRO A 417 4.45 -6.25 -6.80
C PRO A 417 5.49 -7.37 -6.92
N PHE A 418 5.12 -8.49 -7.54
CA PHE A 418 6.05 -9.60 -7.80
C PHE A 418 7.11 -9.24 -8.85
N HIS A 419 6.80 -8.36 -9.78
CA HIS A 419 7.68 -7.96 -10.89
C HIS A 419 8.40 -6.63 -10.61
N VAL A 420 7.73 -5.72 -9.90
CA VAL A 420 8.29 -4.44 -9.48
C VAL A 420 8.32 -4.39 -7.95
N MET A 421 9.48 -4.11 -7.38
CA MET A 421 9.67 -4.09 -5.94
C MET A 421 8.83 -2.98 -5.30
N CYS A 422 7.60 -3.28 -4.92
CA CYS A 422 6.70 -2.30 -4.31
C CYS A 422 5.70 -2.95 -3.36
N ASP A 423 5.14 -2.15 -2.48
CA ASP A 423 3.96 -2.53 -1.70
C ASP A 423 2.72 -2.53 -2.58
N THR A 424 1.73 -3.32 -2.19
CA THR A 424 0.45 -3.42 -2.92
C THR A 424 -0.26 -2.06 -3.03
N TYR A 425 0.01 -1.13 -2.10
CA TYR A 425 -0.59 0.20 -2.08
C TYR A 425 0.22 1.28 -2.80
N ASP A 426 1.40 0.95 -3.32
CA ASP A 426 2.26 1.88 -4.06
C ASP A 426 1.80 2.08 -5.50
N LEU A 427 0.98 1.16 -6.01
CA LEU A 427 0.32 1.26 -7.30
C LEU A 427 -1.17 1.48 -7.14
N GLY A 428 -1.75 2.26 -8.02
CA GLY A 428 -3.18 2.42 -8.17
C GLY A 428 -3.64 2.04 -9.57
N GLY A 429 -4.93 1.74 -9.69
CA GLY A 429 -5.54 1.47 -10.98
C GLY A 429 -6.89 2.16 -11.12
N VAL A 430 -7.30 2.34 -12.35
CA VAL A 430 -8.64 2.77 -12.71
C VAL A 430 -9.00 2.29 -14.12
N THR A 431 -10.20 1.79 -14.22
CA THR A 431 -10.77 1.29 -15.47
C THR A 431 -11.87 2.22 -15.96
N LYS A 432 -11.87 2.51 -17.25
CA LYS A 432 -12.93 3.28 -17.94
C LYS A 432 -13.46 2.48 -19.10
N ASN A 433 -14.79 2.32 -19.18
CA ASN A 433 -15.46 1.68 -20.31
C ASN A 433 -15.28 2.47 -21.64
N MET A 434 -15.16 3.79 -21.51
CA MET A 434 -14.83 4.73 -22.58
C MET A 434 -14.10 5.91 -21.92
N HIS A 435 -12.83 6.10 -22.24
CA HIS A 435 -12.05 7.23 -21.73
C HIS A 435 -12.03 8.37 -22.76
N GLU A 436 -12.17 9.60 -22.31
CA GLU A 436 -12.31 10.78 -23.17
C GLU A 436 -11.10 10.98 -24.11
N ASP A 437 -9.87 10.75 -23.60
CA ASP A 437 -8.64 10.99 -24.37
C ASP A 437 -8.26 9.80 -25.27
N THR A 438 -8.59 8.57 -24.90
CA THR A 438 -8.24 7.37 -25.69
C THR A 438 -9.34 6.93 -26.63
N LEU A 439 -10.58 7.41 -26.42
CA LEU A 439 -11.81 7.03 -27.14
C LEU A 439 -12.06 5.51 -27.17
N ASN A 440 -11.54 4.79 -26.19
CA ASN A 440 -11.66 3.34 -26.06
C ASN A 440 -11.85 2.94 -24.59
N ALA A 441 -12.25 1.69 -24.40
CA ALA A 441 -12.14 1.06 -23.09
C ALA A 441 -10.66 0.98 -22.68
N THR A 442 -10.33 1.51 -21.53
CA THR A 442 -8.94 1.71 -21.13
C THR A 442 -8.73 1.33 -19.67
N ILE A 443 -7.65 0.62 -19.41
CA ILE A 443 -7.17 0.29 -18.07
C ILE A 443 -5.91 1.11 -17.82
N PHE A 444 -5.91 1.87 -16.73
CA PHE A 444 -4.77 2.67 -16.25
C PHE A 444 -4.18 2.04 -15.01
N ILE A 445 -2.85 1.97 -14.95
CA ILE A 445 -2.09 1.63 -13.74
C ILE A 445 -1.09 2.76 -13.51
N TYR A 446 -1.08 3.33 -12.30
CA TYR A 446 -0.32 4.54 -11.98
C TYR A 446 0.44 4.40 -10.65
N ASP A 447 1.55 5.13 -10.52
CA ASP A 447 2.30 5.25 -9.27
C ASP A 447 1.43 6.01 -8.24
N GLY A 448 1.29 5.45 -7.04
CA GLY A 448 0.53 6.05 -5.94
C GLY A 448 1.16 7.33 -5.37
N PHE A 449 2.31 7.75 -5.90
CA PHE A 449 3.12 8.87 -5.44
C PHE A 449 3.12 10.02 -6.44
N GLU A 450 3.18 11.25 -5.93
CA GLU A 450 3.29 12.44 -6.76
C GLU A 450 4.61 12.46 -7.54
N GLY A 451 4.57 12.86 -8.81
CA GLY A 451 5.71 12.81 -9.70
C GLY A 451 6.03 11.40 -10.22
N GLY A 452 5.54 10.34 -9.57
CA GLY A 452 5.91 8.95 -9.82
C GLY A 452 7.26 8.59 -9.18
N VAL A 453 7.48 7.31 -8.93
CA VAL A 453 8.74 6.78 -8.35
C VAL A 453 9.38 5.70 -9.24
N GLY A 454 8.92 5.58 -10.49
CA GLY A 454 9.47 4.68 -11.50
C GLY A 454 8.88 3.27 -11.50
N LEU A 455 7.95 2.94 -10.60
CA LEU A 455 7.32 1.62 -10.53
C LEU A 455 6.57 1.30 -11.81
N THR A 456 5.74 2.22 -12.29
CA THR A 456 4.97 2.02 -13.52
C THR A 456 5.82 2.05 -14.78
N ASN A 457 6.97 2.75 -14.80
CA ASN A 457 7.94 2.64 -15.90
C ASN A 457 8.55 1.24 -15.98
N LYS A 458 8.86 0.64 -14.85
CA LYS A 458 9.31 -0.76 -14.78
C LYS A 458 8.20 -1.74 -15.15
N ALA A 459 6.98 -1.53 -14.63
CA ALA A 459 5.82 -2.34 -14.95
C ALA A 459 5.47 -2.28 -16.45
N TYR A 460 5.56 -1.11 -17.09
CA TYR A 460 5.42 -0.94 -18.53
C TYR A 460 6.40 -1.82 -19.31
N LYS A 461 7.68 -1.84 -18.92
CA LYS A 461 8.70 -2.69 -19.56
C LYS A 461 8.46 -4.19 -19.31
N LEU A 462 7.82 -4.55 -18.20
CA LEU A 462 7.49 -5.93 -17.81
C LEU A 462 6.02 -6.29 -18.09
N PHE A 463 5.35 -5.50 -18.92
CA PHE A 463 3.93 -5.70 -19.23
C PHE A 463 3.62 -7.13 -19.68
N LYS A 464 4.48 -7.70 -20.53
CA LYS A 464 4.35 -9.09 -21.02
C LYS A 464 4.34 -10.11 -19.88
N ASP A 465 5.25 -9.96 -18.92
CA ASP A 465 5.36 -10.88 -17.77
C ASP A 465 4.16 -10.73 -16.82
N ILE A 466 3.72 -9.48 -16.58
CA ILE A 466 2.55 -9.19 -15.76
C ILE A 466 1.29 -9.79 -16.37
N VAL A 467 1.06 -9.62 -17.67
CA VAL A 467 -0.08 -10.21 -18.37
C VAL A 467 -0.05 -11.73 -18.31
N LYS A 468 1.10 -12.34 -18.58
CA LYS A 468 1.28 -13.79 -18.52
C LYS A 468 0.91 -14.34 -17.15
N MET A 469 1.48 -13.79 -16.09
CA MET A 469 1.20 -14.24 -14.73
C MET A 469 -0.26 -14.00 -14.34
N SER A 470 -0.85 -12.87 -14.74
CA SER A 470 -2.26 -12.57 -14.51
C SER A 470 -3.18 -13.58 -15.19
N TYR A 471 -2.89 -13.94 -16.46
CA TYR A 471 -3.63 -14.96 -17.19
C TYR A 471 -3.55 -16.33 -16.52
N GLU A 472 -2.34 -16.79 -16.18
CA GLU A 472 -2.11 -18.07 -15.53
C GLU A 472 -2.84 -18.17 -14.19
N LEU A 473 -2.79 -17.13 -13.36
CA LEU A 473 -3.47 -17.09 -12.06
C LEU A 473 -4.99 -17.18 -12.18
N VAL A 474 -5.60 -16.46 -13.11
CA VAL A 474 -7.07 -16.50 -13.29
C VAL A 474 -7.50 -17.82 -13.90
N ARG A 475 -6.75 -18.34 -14.89
CA ARG A 475 -7.01 -19.63 -15.54
C ARG A 475 -6.96 -20.79 -14.54
N ASP A 476 -5.93 -20.83 -13.69
CA ASP A 476 -5.64 -21.95 -12.79
C ASP A 476 -6.35 -21.83 -11.43
N CYS A 477 -7.25 -20.87 -11.30
CA CYS A 477 -8.10 -20.73 -10.12
C CYS A 477 -9.37 -21.58 -10.26
N ASP A 478 -9.64 -22.44 -9.28
CA ASP A 478 -10.76 -23.39 -9.30
C ASP A 478 -12.14 -22.78 -9.02
N CYS A 479 -12.23 -21.47 -8.77
CA CYS A 479 -13.51 -20.81 -8.50
C CYS A 479 -14.34 -20.61 -9.79
N ASP A 480 -15.68 -20.63 -9.66
CA ASP A 480 -16.58 -20.48 -10.81
C ASP A 480 -16.72 -19.02 -11.28
N ASN A 481 -16.97 -18.08 -10.36
CA ASN A 481 -17.40 -16.72 -10.69
C ASN A 481 -16.40 -15.62 -10.30
N GLY A 482 -15.19 -16.00 -9.87
CA GLY A 482 -14.21 -15.09 -9.30
C GLY A 482 -14.14 -15.17 -7.77
N CYS A 483 -12.98 -14.94 -7.23
CA CYS A 483 -12.72 -14.96 -5.80
C CYS A 483 -11.54 -14.03 -5.45
N PRO A 484 -11.28 -13.78 -4.16
CA PRO A 484 -10.15 -12.97 -3.74
C PRO A 484 -8.79 -13.51 -4.16
N ALA A 485 -8.67 -14.80 -4.45
CA ALA A 485 -7.44 -15.41 -4.97
C ALA A 485 -7.21 -15.17 -6.47
N CYS A 486 -8.13 -14.56 -7.20
CA CYS A 486 -7.98 -14.27 -8.63
C CYS A 486 -8.34 -12.83 -9.02
N ILE A 487 -9.61 -12.46 -9.07
CA ILE A 487 -10.05 -11.18 -9.65
C ILE A 487 -10.61 -10.17 -8.65
N TYR A 488 -10.88 -10.56 -7.38
CA TYR A 488 -11.35 -9.61 -6.38
C TYR A 488 -10.19 -8.88 -5.75
N SER A 489 -10.32 -7.58 -5.55
CA SER A 489 -9.29 -6.78 -4.91
C SER A 489 -9.63 -6.46 -3.46
N SER A 490 -8.66 -6.63 -2.57
CA SER A 490 -8.76 -6.13 -1.19
C SER A 490 -8.63 -4.61 -1.09
N GLN A 491 -8.09 -3.97 -2.13
CA GLN A 491 -7.85 -2.52 -2.17
C GLN A 491 -9.03 -1.73 -2.74
N GLN A 492 -9.67 -2.27 -3.76
CA GLN A 492 -10.82 -1.65 -4.41
C GLN A 492 -12.10 -2.19 -3.77
N GLN A 493 -12.77 -1.31 -3.03
CA GLN A 493 -14.05 -1.62 -2.40
C GLN A 493 -15.23 -1.11 -3.24
N SER A 494 -15.03 -0.99 -4.56
CA SER A 494 -16.12 -0.87 -5.50
C SER A 494 -16.99 -2.13 -5.39
N ASP A 495 -18.26 -1.98 -5.70
CA ASP A 495 -19.23 -3.09 -5.67
C ASP A 495 -18.70 -4.28 -6.51
N ASP A 496 -18.04 -5.26 -5.86
CA ASP A 496 -17.56 -6.51 -6.47
C ASP A 496 -18.68 -7.35 -7.13
N LYS A 497 -19.92 -6.85 -7.06
CA LYS A 497 -21.12 -7.53 -7.57
C LYS A 497 -21.13 -7.73 -9.09
N HIS A 498 -20.32 -6.97 -9.82
CA HIS A 498 -20.29 -7.01 -11.29
C HIS A 498 -19.03 -7.68 -11.84
N LEU A 499 -18.08 -8.07 -10.98
CA LEU A 499 -16.88 -8.77 -11.44
C LEU A 499 -17.27 -10.09 -12.13
N ASN A 500 -16.66 -10.33 -13.29
CA ASN A 500 -16.94 -11.50 -14.11
C ASN A 500 -15.63 -12.20 -14.48
N LYS A 501 -15.42 -13.40 -13.94
CA LYS A 501 -14.20 -14.19 -14.16
C LYS A 501 -14.05 -14.64 -15.60
N GLU A 502 -15.13 -15.11 -16.22
CA GLU A 502 -15.12 -15.61 -17.59
C GLU A 502 -14.69 -14.53 -18.57
N GLY A 503 -15.32 -13.34 -18.50
CA GLY A 503 -14.94 -12.22 -19.35
C GLY A 503 -13.54 -11.68 -19.05
N THR A 504 -13.13 -11.65 -17.77
CA THR A 504 -11.75 -11.30 -17.40
C THR A 504 -10.75 -12.26 -18.04
N LEU A 505 -11.04 -13.56 -18.01
CA LEU A 505 -10.19 -14.60 -18.61
C LEU A 505 -10.12 -14.47 -20.14
N ILE A 506 -11.23 -14.14 -20.81
CA ILE A 506 -11.25 -13.90 -22.26
C ILE A 506 -10.31 -12.73 -22.62
N ILE A 507 -10.39 -11.62 -21.90
CA ILE A 507 -9.52 -10.47 -22.13
C ILE A 507 -8.05 -10.84 -21.89
N LEU A 508 -7.73 -11.45 -20.76
CA LEU A 508 -6.36 -11.84 -20.41
C LEU A 508 -5.79 -12.87 -21.40
N LYS A 509 -6.61 -13.81 -21.88
CA LYS A 509 -6.21 -14.78 -22.89
C LYS A 509 -5.84 -14.09 -24.19
N HIS A 510 -6.66 -13.17 -24.66
CA HIS A 510 -6.37 -12.39 -25.87
C HIS A 510 -5.06 -11.59 -25.74
N LEU A 511 -4.88 -10.86 -24.60
CA LEU A 511 -3.64 -10.17 -24.30
C LEU A 511 -2.43 -11.11 -24.34
N TYR A 512 -2.56 -12.28 -23.70
CA TYR A 512 -1.48 -13.29 -23.64
C TYR A 512 -1.13 -13.86 -25.02
N GLU A 513 -2.14 -14.21 -25.84
CA GLU A 513 -1.94 -14.76 -27.19
C GLU A 513 -1.23 -13.75 -28.11
N ILE A 514 -1.63 -12.49 -28.08
CA ILE A 514 -0.96 -11.44 -28.87
C ILE A 514 0.50 -11.25 -28.42
N ILE A 515 0.75 -11.22 -27.12
CA ILE A 515 2.10 -11.05 -26.56
C ILE A 515 2.99 -12.25 -26.90
N SER A 516 2.44 -13.47 -26.93
CA SER A 516 3.20 -14.69 -27.21
C SER A 516 3.55 -14.85 -28.68
N ASN A 517 2.79 -14.20 -29.57
CA ASN A 517 3.00 -14.25 -31.02
C ASN A 517 3.90 -13.11 -31.56
N ASN A 518 4.24 -12.13 -30.70
CA ASN A 518 5.15 -11.01 -30.97
C ASN A 518 6.41 -11.11 -30.09
#